data_6357b32ef7eab9f1ff6f1818377cbf17
#
_entry.id   6357b32ef7eab9f1ff6f1818377cbf17
#
_cell.length_a   1.000
_cell.length_b   1.000
_cell.length_c   1.000
_cell.angle_alpha   90.00
_cell.angle_beta   90.00
_cell.angle_gamma   90.00
#
_symmetry.space_group_name_H-M   'P 1'
#
loop_
_entity.id
_entity.type
_entity.pdbx_description
1 polymer ?
#
loop_
_entity_poly.entity_id
_entity_poly.type
_entity_poly.pdbx_seq_one_letter_code
_entity_poly.pdbx_strand_id
1 'polypeptide(L)'
;MCKFIQNQYIYLGMIVLMLLLTSDICRAEFTIEDENKLGREFYEQLEQHQMILHNKVLTDYITGIGNLILDQTTRTPFKFNFFILDSSAINAFATPGGYIYINKGLLLVAENEAQLAGVIAHEIGHANARHVASIISKSQKLNMAALAAMLAGVFLGGGGEASAAITAFSLAGSSSMTLRYMREHEEEADRLGIDYLVHAGYNPSAMVDFLKIMKQYEFLSKTMPSYLQTHPGTDDRIIYMDGLIMTRYRQPGKNSIIGNLCRVQASVPLSASELSRRQRQLETSLAKDPQNTDLLYNLAMIEDQLGANSSALEHLQKALVQSPDDHEILKSIGLLHLKTGRYEQAQDYLLRAKKSDP
;
A
#
# COMPACT_ATOMS: atom_id res chain seq x y z
N MET A 1 -75.54 15.41 -7.85
CA MET A 1 -74.65 15.77 -6.75
C MET A 1 -73.71 14.62 -6.38
N CYS A 2 -74.12 13.36 -6.33
CA CYS A 2 -73.27 12.23 -5.89
C CYS A 2 -72.06 11.91 -6.82
N LYS A 3 -72.23 12.03 -8.17
CA LYS A 3 -71.08 11.74 -9.10
C LYS A 3 -69.98 12.78 -9.10
N PHE A 4 -70.21 14.00 -8.66
CA PHE A 4 -69.26 15.06 -8.61
C PHE A 4 -68.29 14.87 -7.41
N ILE A 5 -68.80 14.41 -6.27
CA ILE A 5 -68.06 14.12 -5.05
C ILE A 5 -67.17 12.90 -5.25
N GLN A 6 -67.64 11.87 -5.93
CA GLN A 6 -66.92 10.64 -6.22
C GLN A 6 -65.66 10.88 -7.10
N ASN A 7 -65.78 11.78 -8.11
CA ASN A 7 -64.61 12.16 -8.92
C ASN A 7 -63.56 12.96 -8.14
N GLN A 8 -63.95 13.81 -7.20
CA GLN A 8 -62.99 14.56 -6.38
C GLN A 8 -62.11 13.63 -5.51
N TYR A 9 -62.67 12.58 -4.93
CA TYR A 9 -61.88 11.60 -4.16
C TYR A 9 -60.96 10.77 -5.02
N ILE A 10 -61.34 10.48 -6.29
CA ILE A 10 -60.45 9.78 -7.24
C ILE A 10 -59.27 10.68 -7.64
N TYR A 11 -59.49 11.97 -7.91
CA TYR A 11 -58.40 12.90 -8.20
C TYR A 11 -57.52 13.16 -7.00
N LEU A 12 -58.07 13.26 -5.78
CA LEU A 12 -57.29 13.40 -4.55
C LEU A 12 -56.43 12.14 -4.30
N GLY A 13 -57.00 10.94 -4.50
CA GLY A 13 -56.31 9.68 -4.42
C GLY A 13 -55.15 9.54 -5.43
N MET A 14 -55.40 9.99 -6.68
CA MET A 14 -54.36 10.03 -7.73
C MET A 14 -53.26 11.04 -7.41
N ILE A 15 -53.57 12.21 -6.86
CA ILE A 15 -52.59 13.21 -6.45
C ILE A 15 -51.75 12.68 -5.27
N VAL A 16 -52.36 12.05 -4.27
CA VAL A 16 -51.67 11.42 -3.14
C VAL A 16 -50.80 10.26 -3.62
N LEU A 17 -51.27 9.44 -4.55
CA LEU A 17 -50.49 8.35 -5.16
C LEU A 17 -49.34 8.91 -6.01
N MET A 18 -49.56 10.00 -6.74
CA MET A 18 -48.52 10.67 -7.51
C MET A 18 -47.47 11.33 -6.60
N LEU A 19 -47.85 11.93 -5.48
CA LEU A 19 -46.97 12.47 -4.43
C LEU A 19 -46.19 11.36 -3.72
N LEU A 20 -46.78 10.16 -3.55
CA LEU A 20 -46.12 9.00 -3.01
C LEU A 20 -45.13 8.36 -4.02
N LEU A 21 -45.38 8.50 -5.31
CA LEU A 21 -44.50 8.02 -6.39
C LEU A 21 -43.39 9.01 -6.72
N THR A 22 -43.53 10.29 -6.35
CA THR A 22 -42.48 11.32 -6.49
C THR A 22 -41.67 11.54 -5.24
N SER A 23 -41.88 10.75 -4.19
CA SER A 23 -40.88 10.62 -3.17
C SER A 23 -39.67 9.89 -3.78
N ASP A 24 -38.92 10.60 -4.63
CA ASP A 24 -37.51 10.32 -4.85
C ASP A 24 -36.95 10.19 -3.44
N ILE A 25 -36.68 8.96 -3.06
CA ILE A 25 -35.84 8.69 -1.91
C ILE A 25 -34.55 9.41 -2.26
N CYS A 26 -34.39 10.64 -1.77
CA CYS A 26 -33.15 11.37 -1.83
C CYS A 26 -32.13 10.44 -1.14
N ARG A 27 -31.51 9.56 -1.93
CA ARG A 27 -30.38 8.76 -1.47
C ARG A 27 -29.35 9.81 -1.08
N ALA A 28 -29.14 10.00 0.22
CA ALA A 28 -28.07 10.84 0.68
C ALA A 28 -26.80 10.25 0.07
N GLU A 29 -26.27 10.95 -0.91
CA GLU A 29 -25.01 10.57 -1.57
C GLU A 29 -23.92 10.60 -0.50
N PHE A 30 -23.04 9.60 -0.51
CA PHE A 30 -21.90 9.57 0.40
C PHE A 30 -20.92 10.67 -0.02
N THR A 31 -20.89 11.74 0.77
CA THR A 31 -20.22 12.99 0.43
C THR A 31 -18.72 12.94 0.67
N ILE A 32 -17.97 13.90 0.13
CA ILE A 32 -16.52 14.08 0.43
C ILE A 32 -16.31 14.30 1.94
N GLU A 33 -17.25 14.99 2.62
CA GLU A 33 -17.16 15.20 4.07
C GLU A 33 -17.34 13.90 4.85
N ASP A 34 -18.26 13.02 4.41
CA ASP A 34 -18.45 11.69 4.98
C ASP A 34 -17.20 10.82 4.76
N GLU A 35 -16.57 10.91 3.57
CA GLU A 35 -15.33 10.21 3.28
C GLU A 35 -14.19 10.66 4.20
N ASN A 36 -14.01 11.98 4.37
CA ASN A 36 -13.00 12.54 5.24
C ASN A 36 -13.22 12.14 6.71
N LYS A 37 -14.49 12.08 7.15
CA LYS A 37 -14.86 11.64 8.49
C LYS A 37 -14.56 10.16 8.69
N LEU A 38 -14.98 9.31 7.74
CA LEU A 38 -14.75 7.87 7.81
C LEU A 38 -13.26 7.52 7.81
N GLY A 39 -12.47 8.16 6.93
CA GLY A 39 -11.02 7.95 6.87
C GLY A 39 -10.32 8.35 8.17
N ARG A 40 -10.75 9.46 8.79
CA ARG A 40 -10.23 9.90 10.08
C ARG A 40 -10.59 8.95 11.21
N GLU A 41 -11.85 8.51 11.30
CA GLU A 41 -12.29 7.55 12.31
C GLU A 41 -11.52 6.22 12.18
N PHE A 42 -11.29 5.76 10.95
CA PHE A 42 -10.49 4.56 10.70
C PHE A 42 -9.03 4.74 11.13
N TYR A 43 -8.41 5.87 10.77
CA TYR A 43 -7.05 6.23 11.20
C TYR A 43 -6.93 6.24 12.73
N GLU A 44 -7.87 6.90 13.42
CA GLU A 44 -7.88 6.99 14.88
C GLU A 44 -7.99 5.60 15.55
N GLN A 45 -8.75 4.68 14.97
CA GLN A 45 -8.81 3.28 15.45
C GLN A 45 -7.46 2.57 15.28
N LEU A 46 -6.78 2.75 14.14
CA LEU A 46 -5.45 2.15 13.93
C LEU A 46 -4.42 2.69 14.91
N GLU A 47 -4.46 3.99 15.21
CA GLU A 47 -3.60 4.62 16.22
C GLU A 47 -3.87 4.08 17.62
N GLN A 48 -5.14 4.01 18.03
CA GLN A 48 -5.54 3.48 19.34
C GLN A 48 -5.08 2.03 19.55
N HIS A 49 -5.06 1.23 18.47
CA HIS A 49 -4.62 -0.16 18.51
C HIS A 49 -3.11 -0.32 18.25
N GLN A 50 -2.36 0.78 18.16
CA GLN A 50 -0.91 0.79 17.92
C GLN A 50 -0.51 0.01 16.64
N MET A 51 -1.35 0.07 15.62
CA MET A 51 -1.09 -0.61 14.35
C MET A 51 -0.24 0.21 13.39
N ILE A 52 -0.10 1.53 13.63
CA ILE A 52 0.69 2.42 12.79
C ILE A 52 2.15 2.41 13.25
N LEU A 53 3.04 2.20 12.29
CA LEU A 53 4.48 2.20 12.54
C LEU A 53 5.03 3.63 12.45
N HIS A 54 5.39 4.21 13.60
CA HIS A 54 5.99 5.53 13.69
C HIS A 54 7.51 5.46 13.45
N ASN A 55 7.92 5.42 12.19
CA ASN A 55 9.32 5.48 11.78
C ASN A 55 9.50 6.58 10.74
N LYS A 56 10.21 7.65 11.11
CA LYS A 56 10.36 8.83 10.25
C LYS A 56 11.00 8.50 8.90
N VAL A 57 12.03 7.66 8.87
CA VAL A 57 12.73 7.28 7.62
C VAL A 57 11.76 6.62 6.64
N LEU A 58 10.99 5.64 7.15
CA LEU A 58 10.01 4.92 6.34
C LEU A 58 8.87 5.84 5.89
N THR A 59 8.34 6.66 6.80
CA THR A 59 7.22 7.57 6.48
C THR A 59 7.63 8.65 5.50
N ASP A 60 8.79 9.27 5.67
CA ASP A 60 9.30 10.29 4.74
C ASP A 60 9.50 9.69 3.34
N TYR A 61 10.02 8.45 3.25
CA TYR A 61 10.27 7.78 2.00
C TYR A 61 8.98 7.50 1.22
N ILE A 62 7.99 6.85 1.84
CA ILE A 62 6.70 6.57 1.15
C ILE A 62 5.93 7.86 0.85
N THR A 63 6.03 8.88 1.71
CA THR A 63 5.42 10.19 1.48
C THR A 63 6.10 10.91 0.31
N GLY A 64 7.43 10.80 0.19
CA GLY A 64 8.17 11.33 -0.95
C GLY A 64 7.72 10.71 -2.28
N ILE A 65 7.59 9.39 -2.32
CA ILE A 65 7.06 8.67 -3.49
C ILE A 65 5.62 9.11 -3.79
N GLY A 66 4.77 9.10 -2.76
CA GLY A 66 3.36 9.47 -2.89
C GLY A 66 3.17 10.90 -3.41
N ASN A 67 3.92 11.87 -2.88
CA ASN A 67 3.85 13.27 -3.32
C ASN A 67 4.34 13.42 -4.77
N LEU A 68 5.43 12.76 -5.16
CA LEU A 68 5.92 12.77 -6.53
C LEU A 68 4.86 12.26 -7.53
N ILE A 69 4.10 11.24 -7.13
CA ILE A 69 2.99 10.69 -7.93
C ILE A 69 1.81 11.68 -7.94
N LEU A 70 1.45 12.25 -6.79
CA LEU A 70 0.33 13.20 -6.66
C LEU A 70 0.53 14.46 -7.47
N ASP A 71 1.78 14.93 -7.62
CA ASP A 71 2.13 16.08 -8.46
C ASP A 71 1.78 15.86 -9.94
N GLN A 72 1.59 14.62 -10.36
CA GLN A 72 1.20 14.23 -11.71
C GLN A 72 -0.30 13.96 -11.87
N THR A 73 -1.07 14.02 -10.77
CA THR A 73 -2.51 13.82 -10.81
C THR A 73 -3.25 15.12 -11.10
N THR A 74 -4.43 15.03 -11.69
CA THR A 74 -5.38 16.14 -11.70
C THR A 74 -5.81 16.44 -10.25
N ARG A 75 -6.40 17.65 -10.01
CA ARG A 75 -6.85 18.06 -8.67
C ARG A 75 -7.64 16.93 -7.98
N THR A 76 -7.12 16.49 -6.84
CA THR A 76 -7.78 15.50 -6.00
C THR A 76 -8.72 16.20 -5.02
N PRO A 77 -9.85 15.57 -4.64
CA PRO A 77 -10.76 16.15 -3.65
C PRO A 77 -10.23 16.04 -2.21
N PHE A 78 -9.13 15.30 -1.99
CA PHE A 78 -8.58 14.96 -0.69
C PHE A 78 -7.17 15.49 -0.49
N LYS A 79 -6.79 15.68 0.78
CA LYS A 79 -5.40 15.74 1.20
C LYS A 79 -4.92 14.31 1.47
N PHE A 80 -3.94 13.84 0.70
CA PHE A 80 -3.40 12.50 0.88
C PHE A 80 -2.47 12.40 2.09
N ASN A 81 -2.55 11.27 2.80
CA ASN A 81 -1.71 10.92 3.92
C ASN A 81 -1.24 9.46 3.77
N PHE A 82 0.04 9.22 4.01
CA PHE A 82 0.66 7.91 3.81
C PHE A 82 1.13 7.34 5.14
N PHE A 83 0.79 6.07 5.40
CA PHE A 83 1.09 5.40 6.66
C PHE A 83 1.66 4.01 6.41
N ILE A 84 2.53 3.56 7.33
CA ILE A 84 3.01 2.19 7.35
C ILE A 84 2.35 1.47 8.52
N LEU A 85 1.81 0.29 8.25
CA LEU A 85 1.25 -0.58 9.28
C LEU A 85 2.27 -1.61 9.75
N ASP A 86 2.31 -1.86 11.06
CA ASP A 86 3.11 -2.93 11.67
C ASP A 86 2.45 -4.30 11.44
N SER A 87 2.34 -4.66 10.18
CA SER A 87 1.76 -5.93 9.74
C SER A 87 2.70 -6.64 8.76
N SER A 88 2.98 -7.92 9.02
CA SER A 88 3.77 -8.77 8.12
C SER A 88 2.97 -9.29 6.91
N ALA A 89 1.67 -9.03 6.83
CA ALA A 89 0.86 -9.34 5.67
C ALA A 89 1.30 -8.49 4.46
N ILE A 90 1.33 -9.10 3.29
CA ILE A 90 1.67 -8.38 2.05
C ILE A 90 0.39 -7.69 1.58
N ASN A 91 0.22 -6.42 1.93
CA ASN A 91 -0.95 -5.63 1.56
C ASN A 91 -0.66 -4.13 1.53
N ALA A 92 -1.43 -3.40 0.72
CA ALA A 92 -1.61 -1.95 0.75
C ALA A 92 -3.06 -1.65 0.42
N PHE A 93 -3.58 -0.52 0.86
CA PHE A 93 -4.96 -0.14 0.58
C PHE A 93 -5.21 1.35 0.80
N ALA A 94 -6.18 1.89 0.06
CA ALA A 94 -6.70 3.22 0.24
C ALA A 94 -8.03 3.19 1.00
N THR A 95 -8.20 4.10 1.97
CA THR A 95 -9.51 4.35 2.59
C THR A 95 -10.07 5.70 2.14
N PRO A 96 -11.38 5.93 2.29
CA PRO A 96 -11.99 7.21 1.98
C PRO A 96 -11.25 8.38 2.66
N GLY A 97 -11.25 9.54 2.02
CA GLY A 97 -10.59 10.74 2.56
C GLY A 97 -9.09 10.86 2.26
N GLY A 98 -8.53 9.99 1.37
CA GLY A 98 -7.14 10.09 0.91
C GLY A 98 -6.11 9.48 1.87
N TYR A 99 -6.49 8.52 2.69
CA TYR A 99 -5.55 7.80 3.56
C TYR A 99 -5.05 6.53 2.85
N ILE A 100 -3.75 6.44 2.65
CA ILE A 100 -3.06 5.31 2.03
C ILE A 100 -2.25 4.57 3.09
N TYR A 101 -2.46 3.27 3.18
CA TYR A 101 -1.78 2.40 4.14
C TYR A 101 -0.96 1.34 3.41
N ILE A 102 0.27 1.13 3.87
CA ILE A 102 1.19 0.15 3.32
C ILE A 102 1.67 -0.73 4.48
N ASN A 103 1.44 -2.02 4.39
CA ASN A 103 1.96 -2.94 5.39
C ASN A 103 3.48 -3.09 5.26
N LYS A 104 4.20 -3.20 6.39
CA LYS A 104 5.65 -3.47 6.37
C LYS A 104 5.99 -4.73 5.57
N GLY A 105 5.10 -5.72 5.55
CA GLY A 105 5.28 -6.95 4.76
C GLY A 105 5.38 -6.67 3.26
N LEU A 106 4.56 -5.76 2.71
CA LEU A 106 4.62 -5.36 1.31
C LEU A 106 5.91 -4.59 1.02
N LEU A 107 6.28 -3.65 1.89
CA LEU A 107 7.51 -2.88 1.76
C LEU A 107 8.75 -3.80 1.68
N LEU A 108 8.76 -4.90 2.45
CA LEU A 108 9.88 -5.86 2.48
C LEU A 108 9.94 -6.80 1.26
N VAL A 109 8.83 -6.95 0.53
CA VAL A 109 8.73 -7.85 -0.64
C VAL A 109 9.05 -7.12 -1.94
N ALA A 110 8.79 -5.82 -2.01
CA ALA A 110 9.13 -5.02 -3.18
C ALA A 110 10.65 -5.07 -3.45
N GLU A 111 11.04 -5.34 -4.69
CA GLU A 111 12.44 -5.52 -5.10
C GLU A 111 13.11 -4.19 -5.49
N ASN A 112 12.31 -3.19 -5.87
CA ASN A 112 12.80 -1.85 -6.20
C ASN A 112 11.73 -0.79 -5.90
N GLU A 113 12.15 0.49 -5.88
CA GLU A 113 11.27 1.62 -5.59
C GLU A 113 10.11 1.74 -6.57
N ALA A 114 10.32 1.46 -7.87
CA ALA A 114 9.26 1.58 -8.87
C ALA A 114 8.12 0.58 -8.64
N GLN A 115 8.39 -0.61 -8.09
CA GLN A 115 7.33 -1.55 -7.67
C GLN A 115 6.50 -0.98 -6.53
N LEU A 116 7.13 -0.41 -5.51
CA LEU A 116 6.44 0.25 -4.40
C LEU A 116 5.68 1.48 -4.90
N ALA A 117 6.28 2.29 -5.76
CA ALA A 117 5.64 3.43 -6.40
C ALA A 117 4.42 3.02 -7.24
N GLY A 118 4.51 1.88 -7.93
CA GLY A 118 3.40 1.30 -8.68
C GLY A 118 2.22 0.93 -7.80
N VAL A 119 2.46 0.30 -6.65
CA VAL A 119 1.42 0.02 -5.66
C VAL A 119 0.82 1.32 -5.12
N ILE A 120 1.64 2.30 -4.73
CA ILE A 120 1.16 3.60 -4.23
C ILE A 120 0.33 4.32 -5.29
N ALA A 121 0.75 4.30 -6.56
CA ALA A 121 0.02 4.91 -7.67
C ALA A 121 -1.35 4.23 -7.90
N HIS A 122 -1.42 2.92 -7.76
CA HIS A 122 -2.66 2.14 -7.84
C HIS A 122 -3.63 2.54 -6.70
N GLU A 123 -3.13 2.64 -5.46
CA GLU A 123 -3.95 3.06 -4.31
C GLU A 123 -4.43 4.52 -4.44
N ILE A 124 -3.58 5.41 -4.95
CA ILE A 124 -3.99 6.78 -5.31
C ILE A 124 -5.08 6.76 -6.39
N GLY A 125 -4.97 5.84 -7.37
CA GLY A 125 -6.01 5.61 -8.39
C GLY A 125 -7.36 5.24 -7.76
N HIS A 126 -7.36 4.28 -6.81
CA HIS A 126 -8.56 3.90 -6.08
C HIS A 126 -9.19 5.06 -5.31
N ALA A 127 -8.36 5.86 -4.62
CA ALA A 127 -8.83 7.00 -3.85
C ALA A 127 -9.39 8.11 -4.76
N ASN A 128 -8.71 8.44 -5.85
CA ASN A 128 -9.14 9.47 -6.80
C ASN A 128 -10.43 9.10 -7.54
N ALA A 129 -10.59 7.83 -7.91
CA ALA A 129 -11.81 7.29 -8.50
C ALA A 129 -12.92 7.06 -7.44
N ARG A 130 -12.64 7.27 -6.15
CA ARG A 130 -13.60 7.12 -5.03
C ARG A 130 -14.24 5.73 -4.98
N HIS A 131 -13.47 4.67 -5.28
CA HIS A 131 -14.00 3.31 -5.42
C HIS A 131 -14.68 2.81 -4.16
N VAL A 132 -14.08 3.04 -2.97
CA VAL A 132 -14.68 2.64 -1.69
C VAL A 132 -15.97 3.42 -1.43
N ALA A 133 -16.02 4.72 -1.70
CA ALA A 133 -17.23 5.52 -1.56
C ALA A 133 -18.35 5.05 -2.50
N SER A 134 -18.00 4.66 -3.74
CA SER A 134 -18.95 4.05 -4.69
C SER A 134 -19.54 2.74 -4.17
N ILE A 135 -18.74 1.90 -3.52
CA ILE A 135 -19.21 0.66 -2.89
C ILE A 135 -20.13 0.97 -1.72
N ILE A 136 -19.74 1.90 -0.84
CA ILE A 136 -20.52 2.30 0.33
C ILE A 136 -21.87 2.90 -0.08
N SER A 137 -21.91 3.78 -1.08
CA SER A 137 -23.15 4.41 -1.54
C SER A 137 -24.16 3.43 -2.14
N LYS A 138 -23.70 2.27 -2.62
CA LYS A 138 -24.53 1.18 -3.14
C LYS A 138 -24.99 0.20 -2.07
N SER A 139 -24.33 0.19 -0.89
CA SER A 139 -24.71 -0.64 0.25
C SER A 139 -25.87 -0.02 1.04
N GLN A 140 -26.56 -0.85 1.84
CA GLN A 140 -27.61 -0.36 2.73
C GLN A 140 -27.03 0.56 3.81
N LYS A 141 -27.86 1.48 4.35
CA LYS A 141 -27.47 2.49 5.35
C LYS A 141 -26.80 1.87 6.59
N LEU A 142 -25.48 1.81 6.57
CA LEU A 142 -24.66 1.51 7.74
C LEU A 142 -24.29 2.83 8.43
N ASN A 143 -24.18 2.81 9.76
CA ASN A 143 -23.60 3.96 10.47
C ASN A 143 -22.07 3.99 10.29
N MET A 144 -21.44 5.13 10.62
CA MET A 144 -19.99 5.32 10.39
C MET A 144 -19.14 4.27 11.10
N ALA A 145 -19.48 3.91 12.34
CA ALA A 145 -18.75 2.88 13.09
C ALA A 145 -18.83 1.49 12.43
N ALA A 146 -19.99 1.12 11.88
CA ALA A 146 -20.15 -0.12 11.13
C ALA A 146 -19.37 -0.09 9.80
N LEU A 147 -19.29 1.06 9.14
CA LEU A 147 -18.46 1.25 7.93
C LEU A 147 -16.97 1.13 8.26
N ALA A 148 -16.50 1.75 9.35
CA ALA A 148 -15.10 1.62 9.79
C ALA A 148 -14.76 0.18 10.16
N ALA A 149 -15.64 -0.53 10.86
CA ALA A 149 -15.45 -1.96 11.18
C ALA A 149 -15.44 -2.84 9.92
N MET A 150 -16.28 -2.53 8.94
CA MET A 150 -16.27 -3.21 7.64
C MET A 150 -14.93 -3.03 6.92
N LEU A 151 -14.40 -1.80 6.86
CA LEU A 151 -13.09 -1.51 6.26
C LEU A 151 -11.98 -2.26 6.99
N ALA A 152 -12.01 -2.27 8.32
CA ALA A 152 -11.05 -3.04 9.12
C ALA A 152 -11.11 -4.54 8.80
N GLY A 153 -12.30 -5.09 8.66
CA GLY A 153 -12.50 -6.49 8.27
C GLY A 153 -11.93 -6.83 6.90
N VAL A 154 -12.15 -5.96 5.91
CA VAL A 154 -11.66 -6.15 4.53
C VAL A 154 -10.15 -6.02 4.44
N PHE A 155 -9.57 -4.97 5.02
CA PHE A 155 -8.17 -4.60 4.76
C PHE A 155 -7.17 -5.14 5.78
N LEU A 156 -7.59 -5.36 7.04
CA LEU A 156 -6.68 -5.85 8.09
C LEU A 156 -6.70 -7.38 8.26
N GLY A 157 -7.61 -8.07 7.57
CA GLY A 157 -7.65 -9.53 7.58
C GLY A 157 -7.97 -10.14 8.96
N GLY A 158 -8.84 -9.48 9.73
CA GLY A 158 -9.23 -9.92 11.07
C GLY A 158 -9.98 -11.26 11.05
N GLY A 159 -9.51 -12.24 11.83
CA GLY A 159 -10.19 -13.53 12.01
C GLY A 159 -11.53 -13.37 12.78
N GLY A 160 -12.49 -14.25 12.54
CA GLY A 160 -13.73 -14.36 13.29
C GLY A 160 -14.81 -13.35 12.89
N GLU A 161 -14.99 -12.28 13.66
CA GLU A 161 -16.05 -11.29 13.42
C GLU A 161 -15.87 -10.46 12.14
N ALA A 162 -14.62 -10.20 11.74
CA ALA A 162 -14.31 -9.48 10.51
C ALA A 162 -14.62 -10.32 9.26
N SER A 163 -14.40 -11.64 9.29
CA SER A 163 -14.82 -12.52 8.20
C SER A 163 -16.35 -12.60 8.08
N ALA A 164 -17.10 -12.42 9.17
CA ALA A 164 -18.56 -12.32 9.16
C ALA A 164 -19.04 -11.00 8.50
N ALA A 165 -18.33 -9.89 8.72
CA ALA A 165 -18.62 -8.60 8.06
C ALA A 165 -18.36 -8.68 6.54
N ILE A 166 -17.26 -9.31 6.11
CA ILE A 166 -16.95 -9.58 4.69
C ILE A 166 -18.04 -10.49 4.08
N THR A 167 -18.46 -11.54 4.81
CA THR A 167 -19.50 -12.47 4.36
C THR A 167 -20.85 -11.77 4.26
N ALA A 168 -21.23 -10.94 5.22
CA ALA A 168 -22.48 -10.18 5.22
C ALA A 168 -22.52 -9.17 4.04
N PHE A 169 -21.40 -8.53 3.73
CA PHE A 169 -21.28 -7.64 2.57
C PHE A 169 -21.39 -8.42 1.24
N SER A 170 -20.77 -9.60 1.17
CA SER A 170 -20.84 -10.49 0.00
C SER A 170 -22.23 -11.09 -0.22
N LEU A 171 -23.01 -11.29 0.85
CA LEU A 171 -24.38 -11.82 0.80
C LEU A 171 -25.44 -10.76 0.48
N ALA A 172 -25.16 -9.48 0.75
CA ALA A 172 -26.08 -8.36 0.48
C ALA A 172 -26.15 -7.95 -1.01
N GLY A 173 -25.15 -8.34 -1.81
CA GLY A 173 -25.15 -8.17 -3.26
C GLY A 173 -24.97 -9.51 -3.96
N SER A 174 -25.64 -9.75 -5.09
CA SER A 174 -25.39 -10.97 -5.86
C SER A 174 -23.88 -11.08 -6.12
N SER A 175 -23.25 -12.18 -5.71
CA SER A 175 -21.81 -12.39 -5.76
C SER A 175 -21.16 -12.09 -7.11
N SER A 176 -21.90 -12.32 -8.20
CA SER A 176 -21.45 -12.01 -9.57
C SER A 176 -21.36 -10.50 -9.84
N MET A 177 -22.28 -9.69 -9.28
CA MET A 177 -22.31 -8.24 -9.51
C MET A 177 -21.21 -7.54 -8.69
N THR A 178 -20.96 -7.99 -7.48
CA THR A 178 -19.89 -7.47 -6.62
C THR A 178 -18.50 -7.73 -7.23
N LEU A 179 -18.27 -8.94 -7.76
CA LEU A 179 -17.02 -9.28 -8.45
C LEU A 179 -16.80 -8.47 -9.74
N ARG A 180 -17.85 -8.20 -10.49
CA ARG A 180 -17.77 -7.38 -11.71
C ARG A 180 -17.36 -5.93 -11.38
N TYR A 181 -17.99 -5.32 -10.39
CA TYR A 181 -17.62 -3.97 -9.95
C TYR A 181 -16.19 -3.91 -9.42
N MET A 182 -15.74 -4.90 -8.66
CA MET A 182 -14.36 -4.95 -8.20
C MET A 182 -13.36 -5.03 -9.36
N ARG A 183 -13.62 -5.82 -10.39
CA ARG A 183 -12.74 -5.90 -11.58
C ARG A 183 -12.69 -4.59 -12.37
N GLU A 184 -13.80 -3.94 -12.56
CA GLU A 184 -13.88 -2.63 -13.23
C GLU A 184 -13.10 -1.57 -12.43
N HIS A 185 -13.20 -1.57 -11.10
CA HIS A 185 -12.44 -0.69 -10.22
C HIS A 185 -10.93 -0.97 -10.29
N GLU A 186 -10.54 -2.26 -10.34
CA GLU A 186 -9.13 -2.62 -10.49
C GLU A 186 -8.56 -2.16 -11.83
N GLU A 187 -9.30 -2.37 -12.93
CA GLU A 187 -8.88 -1.92 -14.26
C GLU A 187 -8.75 -0.38 -14.33
N GLU A 188 -9.67 0.35 -13.72
CA GLU A 188 -9.60 1.82 -13.65
C GLU A 188 -8.40 2.28 -12.81
N ALA A 189 -8.19 1.69 -11.63
CA ALA A 189 -7.07 2.00 -10.76
C ALA A 189 -5.72 1.66 -11.41
N ASP A 190 -5.63 0.55 -12.14
CA ASP A 190 -4.43 0.17 -12.90
C ASP A 190 -4.10 1.18 -14.00
N ARG A 191 -5.11 1.62 -14.76
CA ARG A 191 -4.92 2.61 -15.82
C ARG A 191 -4.46 3.96 -15.27
N LEU A 192 -5.12 4.42 -14.22
CA LEU A 192 -4.73 5.65 -13.52
C LEU A 192 -3.33 5.51 -12.92
N GLY A 193 -3.06 4.40 -12.22
CA GLY A 193 -1.77 4.13 -11.59
C GLY A 193 -0.62 4.09 -12.58
N ILE A 194 -0.78 3.40 -13.72
CA ILE A 194 0.24 3.39 -14.79
C ILE A 194 0.47 4.80 -15.33
N ASP A 195 -0.59 5.55 -15.59
CA ASP A 195 -0.48 6.92 -16.12
C ASP A 195 0.27 7.84 -15.14
N TYR A 196 -0.10 7.81 -13.86
CA TYR A 196 0.58 8.55 -12.80
C TYR A 196 2.04 8.15 -12.66
N LEU A 197 2.32 6.86 -12.68
CA LEU A 197 3.66 6.29 -12.52
C LEU A 197 4.60 6.75 -13.64
N VAL A 198 4.11 6.70 -14.91
CA VAL A 198 4.87 7.14 -16.10
C VAL A 198 5.16 8.64 -16.04
N HIS A 199 4.16 9.46 -15.71
CA HIS A 199 4.35 10.90 -15.60
C HIS A 199 5.27 11.30 -14.44
N ALA A 200 5.31 10.51 -13.35
CA ALA A 200 6.28 10.65 -12.28
C ALA A 200 7.70 10.19 -12.66
N GLY A 201 7.88 9.61 -13.84
CA GLY A 201 9.18 9.18 -14.37
C GLY A 201 9.62 7.78 -13.98
N TYR A 202 8.75 7.01 -13.33
CA TYR A 202 9.02 5.61 -12.98
C TYR A 202 8.81 4.65 -14.15
N ASN A 203 9.44 3.48 -14.02
CA ASN A 203 9.25 2.36 -14.95
C ASN A 203 7.85 1.74 -14.76
N PRO A 204 6.94 1.84 -15.76
CA PRO A 204 5.58 1.32 -15.61
C PRO A 204 5.51 -0.21 -15.53
N SER A 205 6.49 -0.94 -16.09
CA SER A 205 6.52 -2.39 -16.01
C SER A 205 6.66 -2.90 -14.58
N ALA A 206 7.14 -2.06 -13.66
CA ALA A 206 7.29 -2.41 -12.25
C ALA A 206 5.95 -2.78 -11.56
N MET A 207 4.80 -2.21 -11.99
CA MET A 207 3.49 -2.64 -11.52
C MET A 207 3.18 -4.08 -11.89
N VAL A 208 3.46 -4.44 -13.14
CA VAL A 208 3.25 -5.81 -13.63
C VAL A 208 4.22 -6.78 -12.95
N ASP A 209 5.47 -6.39 -12.79
CA ASP A 209 6.48 -7.22 -12.13
C ASP A 209 6.11 -7.48 -10.66
N PHE A 210 5.55 -6.48 -9.96
CA PHE A 210 5.03 -6.68 -8.62
C PHE A 210 3.89 -7.71 -8.56
N LEU A 211 2.94 -7.68 -9.50
CA LEU A 211 1.88 -8.69 -9.56
C LEU A 211 2.43 -10.10 -9.86
N LYS A 212 3.46 -10.20 -10.70
CA LYS A 212 4.16 -11.48 -10.97
C LYS A 212 4.84 -12.01 -9.69
N ILE A 213 5.44 -11.14 -8.88
CA ILE A 213 5.99 -11.51 -7.56
C ILE A 213 4.88 -12.02 -6.65
N MET A 214 3.72 -11.35 -6.58
CA MET A 214 2.59 -11.80 -5.76
C MET A 214 2.11 -13.19 -6.17
N LYS A 215 2.05 -13.51 -7.45
CA LYS A 215 1.72 -14.85 -7.95
C LYS A 215 2.75 -15.91 -7.54
N GLN A 216 4.03 -15.55 -7.54
CA GLN A 216 5.06 -16.47 -7.05
C GLN A 216 4.90 -16.75 -5.55
N TYR A 217 4.56 -15.75 -4.75
CA TYR A 217 4.26 -15.93 -3.33
C TYR A 217 3.04 -16.82 -3.11
N GLU A 218 1.95 -16.64 -3.87
CA GLU A 218 0.78 -17.51 -3.83
C GLU A 218 1.15 -18.98 -4.13
N PHE A 219 1.92 -19.21 -5.18
CA PHE A 219 2.34 -20.55 -5.58
C PHE A 219 3.23 -21.23 -4.53
N LEU A 220 4.20 -20.51 -3.96
CA LEU A 220 5.15 -21.04 -3.00
C LEU A 220 4.55 -21.27 -1.62
N SER A 221 3.72 -20.35 -1.13
CA SER A 221 3.12 -20.41 0.20
C SER A 221 1.85 -21.25 0.26
N LYS A 222 1.25 -21.58 -0.89
CA LYS A 222 -0.09 -22.20 -1.03
C LYS A 222 -1.21 -21.38 -0.36
N THR A 223 -0.92 -20.12 -0.03
CA THR A 223 -1.89 -19.17 0.53
C THR A 223 -1.88 -17.91 -0.32
N MET A 224 -3.07 -17.41 -0.64
CA MET A 224 -3.20 -16.18 -1.42
C MET A 224 -2.72 -14.99 -0.59
N PRO A 225 -1.75 -14.19 -1.06
CA PRO A 225 -1.37 -12.95 -0.41
C PRO A 225 -2.57 -12.02 -0.19
N SER A 226 -2.59 -11.31 0.94
CA SER A 226 -3.72 -10.40 1.27
C SER A 226 -3.95 -9.36 0.18
N TYR A 227 -2.90 -8.89 -0.48
CA TYR A 227 -3.00 -7.98 -1.62
C TYR A 227 -3.83 -8.56 -2.77
N LEU A 228 -3.63 -9.83 -3.14
CA LEU A 228 -4.43 -10.47 -4.20
C LEU A 228 -5.88 -10.77 -3.77
N GLN A 229 -6.14 -10.86 -2.44
CA GLN A 229 -7.51 -11.03 -1.92
C GLN A 229 -8.29 -9.72 -2.02
N THR A 230 -7.65 -8.57 -1.75
CA THR A 230 -8.26 -7.25 -1.84
C THR A 230 -8.29 -6.71 -3.27
N HIS A 231 -7.34 -7.14 -4.14
CA HIS A 231 -7.16 -6.72 -5.52
C HIS A 231 -7.21 -7.93 -6.50
N PRO A 232 -8.40 -8.44 -6.82
CA PRO A 232 -8.56 -9.67 -7.61
C PRO A 232 -8.26 -9.50 -9.10
N GLY A 233 -8.26 -10.60 -9.84
CA GLY A 233 -8.14 -10.61 -11.30
C GLY A 233 -6.71 -10.54 -11.83
N THR A 234 -5.74 -11.01 -11.07
CA THR A 234 -4.30 -10.84 -11.32
C THR A 234 -3.84 -11.24 -12.73
N ASP A 235 -4.31 -12.38 -13.27
CA ASP A 235 -3.89 -12.84 -14.61
C ASP A 235 -4.38 -11.92 -15.72
N ASP A 236 -5.66 -11.55 -15.69
CA ASP A 236 -6.26 -10.65 -16.67
C ASP A 236 -5.59 -9.27 -16.59
N ARG A 237 -5.29 -8.79 -15.36
CA ARG A 237 -4.61 -7.52 -15.10
C ARG A 237 -3.20 -7.51 -15.67
N ILE A 238 -2.40 -8.56 -15.45
CA ILE A 238 -1.06 -8.68 -16.02
C ILE A 238 -1.11 -8.56 -17.55
N ILE A 239 -2.00 -9.33 -18.20
CA ILE A 239 -2.10 -9.37 -19.67
C ILE A 239 -2.46 -8.00 -20.23
N TYR A 240 -3.48 -7.36 -19.65
CA TYR A 240 -3.95 -6.09 -20.20
C TYR A 240 -2.95 -4.93 -19.91
N MET A 241 -2.33 -4.92 -18.72
CA MET A 241 -1.33 -3.90 -18.38
C MET A 241 -0.07 -4.03 -19.25
N ASP A 242 0.45 -5.24 -19.47
CA ASP A 242 1.55 -5.47 -20.41
C ASP A 242 1.20 -4.94 -21.82
N GLY A 243 -0.01 -5.23 -22.32
CA GLY A 243 -0.50 -4.71 -23.58
C GLY A 243 -0.59 -3.18 -23.62
N LEU A 244 -1.08 -2.56 -22.56
CA LEU A 244 -1.17 -1.10 -22.44
C LEU A 244 0.22 -0.44 -22.42
N ILE A 245 1.14 -0.99 -21.63
CA ILE A 245 2.52 -0.49 -21.53
C ILE A 245 3.24 -0.59 -22.87
N MET A 246 3.17 -1.75 -23.54
CA MET A 246 3.83 -1.97 -24.82
C MET A 246 3.30 -1.06 -25.95
N THR A 247 2.01 -0.70 -25.90
CA THR A 247 1.39 0.10 -26.95
C THR A 247 1.48 1.60 -26.71
N ARG A 248 1.31 2.04 -25.45
CA ARG A 248 1.16 3.44 -25.10
C ARG A 248 2.38 4.04 -24.41
N TYR A 249 3.11 3.27 -23.60
CA TYR A 249 4.19 3.76 -22.74
C TYR A 249 5.52 3.05 -23.06
N ARG A 250 6.08 3.37 -24.22
CA ARG A 250 7.29 2.68 -24.76
C ARG A 250 8.61 3.14 -24.12
N GLN A 251 8.61 4.25 -23.37
CA GLN A 251 9.83 4.78 -22.76
C GLN A 251 10.08 4.08 -21.43
N PRO A 252 11.29 3.52 -21.21
CA PRO A 252 11.64 2.97 -19.91
C PRO A 252 11.78 4.12 -18.92
N GLY A 253 11.02 4.05 -17.83
CA GLY A 253 11.20 4.94 -16.67
C GLY A 253 12.33 4.45 -15.76
N LYS A 254 12.50 5.10 -14.62
CA LYS A 254 13.51 4.76 -13.61
C LYS A 254 12.95 3.77 -12.59
N ASN A 255 13.80 2.90 -12.06
CA ASN A 255 13.47 2.00 -10.97
C ASN A 255 13.67 2.63 -9.59
N SER A 256 14.36 3.78 -9.51
CA SER A 256 14.58 4.55 -8.28
C SER A 256 14.70 6.04 -8.63
N ILE A 257 14.03 6.91 -7.88
CA ILE A 257 14.01 8.37 -8.03
C ILE A 257 14.20 9.06 -6.68
N ILE A 258 13.45 8.64 -5.65
CA ILE A 258 13.44 9.24 -4.31
C ILE A 258 14.62 8.71 -3.48
N GLY A 259 14.93 7.41 -3.61
CA GLY A 259 16.01 6.82 -2.82
C GLY A 259 16.24 5.34 -3.11
N ASN A 260 17.02 4.72 -2.25
CA ASN A 260 17.33 3.29 -2.33
C ASN A 260 16.40 2.49 -1.42
N LEU A 261 15.40 1.80 -2.01
CA LEU A 261 14.45 0.99 -1.27
C LEU A 261 15.15 -0.04 -0.36
N CYS A 262 16.22 -0.65 -0.82
CA CYS A 262 16.92 -1.66 -0.06
C CYS A 262 17.48 -1.08 1.25
N ARG A 263 18.02 0.15 1.23
CA ARG A 263 18.47 0.87 2.42
C ARG A 263 17.30 1.21 3.37
N VAL A 264 16.19 1.62 2.82
CA VAL A 264 14.96 1.90 3.58
C VAL A 264 14.43 0.64 4.24
N GLN A 265 14.42 -0.50 3.54
CA GLN A 265 14.02 -1.79 4.09
C GLN A 265 14.85 -2.22 5.32
N ALA A 266 16.13 -1.84 5.37
CA ALA A 266 17.01 -2.13 6.53
C ALA A 266 16.54 -1.42 7.82
N SER A 267 15.76 -0.35 7.73
CA SER A 267 15.22 0.38 8.89
C SER A 267 13.83 -0.11 9.34
N VAL A 268 13.26 -1.13 8.70
CA VAL A 268 11.98 -1.72 9.10
C VAL A 268 12.15 -2.48 10.42
N PRO A 269 11.37 -2.15 11.46
CA PRO A 269 11.41 -2.89 12.72
C PRO A 269 10.86 -4.30 12.53
N LEU A 270 11.62 -5.30 12.95
CA LEU A 270 11.28 -6.71 12.81
C LEU A 270 11.30 -7.41 14.16
N SER A 271 10.36 -8.31 14.39
CA SER A 271 10.40 -9.26 15.51
C SER A 271 11.52 -10.28 15.32
N ALA A 272 11.94 -10.98 16.38
CA ALA A 272 13.00 -12.00 16.29
C ALA A 272 12.73 -13.08 15.23
N SER A 273 11.47 -13.50 15.08
CA SER A 273 11.07 -14.48 14.06
C SER A 273 11.12 -13.91 12.64
N GLU A 274 10.78 -12.64 12.47
CA GLU A 274 10.86 -11.93 11.19
C GLU A 274 12.33 -11.69 10.80
N LEU A 275 13.18 -11.30 11.75
CA LEU A 275 14.63 -11.16 11.53
C LEU A 275 15.26 -12.46 11.01
N SER A 276 15.01 -13.59 11.67
CA SER A 276 15.53 -14.89 11.25
C SER A 276 15.02 -15.33 9.86
N ARG A 277 13.79 -15.00 9.53
CA ARG A 277 13.23 -15.25 8.19
C ARG A 277 13.87 -14.33 7.15
N ARG A 278 14.02 -13.04 7.45
CA ARG A 278 14.62 -12.06 6.55
C ARG A 278 16.10 -12.38 6.29
N GLN A 279 16.83 -12.79 7.31
CA GLN A 279 18.22 -13.25 7.16
C GLN A 279 18.33 -14.36 6.11
N ARG A 280 17.55 -15.43 6.23
CA ARG A 280 17.56 -16.54 5.26
C ARG A 280 17.20 -16.10 3.84
N GLN A 281 16.26 -15.16 3.69
CA GLN A 281 15.90 -14.61 2.38
C GLN A 281 17.07 -13.85 1.76
N LEU A 282 17.74 -13.00 2.55
CA LEU A 282 18.89 -12.22 2.10
C LEU A 282 20.09 -13.11 1.77
N GLU A 283 20.38 -14.13 2.58
CA GLU A 283 21.42 -15.13 2.31
C GLU A 283 21.14 -15.86 0.99
N THR A 284 19.88 -16.24 0.74
CA THR A 284 19.49 -16.90 -0.52
C THR A 284 19.65 -15.97 -1.73
N SER A 285 19.34 -14.69 -1.56
CA SER A 285 19.50 -13.68 -2.63
C SER A 285 20.99 -13.38 -2.86
N LEU A 286 21.76 -13.25 -1.78
CA LEU A 286 23.20 -12.98 -1.83
C LEU A 286 23.97 -14.15 -2.47
N ALA A 287 23.50 -15.39 -2.31
CA ALA A 287 24.10 -16.56 -2.98
C ALA A 287 24.02 -16.48 -4.52
N LYS A 288 23.03 -15.73 -5.04
CA LYS A 288 22.87 -15.50 -6.51
C LYS A 288 23.69 -14.31 -6.99
N ASP A 289 23.91 -13.31 -6.14
CA ASP A 289 24.70 -12.10 -6.44
C ASP A 289 25.58 -11.73 -5.23
N PRO A 290 26.73 -12.43 -5.06
CA PRO A 290 27.57 -12.32 -3.85
C PRO A 290 28.25 -10.97 -3.61
N GLN A 291 28.26 -10.11 -4.65
CA GLN A 291 28.90 -8.79 -4.59
C GLN A 291 27.89 -7.65 -4.52
N ASN A 292 26.60 -7.94 -4.40
CA ASN A 292 25.58 -6.93 -4.32
C ASN A 292 25.68 -6.13 -3.03
N THR A 293 26.08 -4.88 -3.17
CA THR A 293 26.34 -3.96 -2.04
C THR A 293 25.11 -3.80 -1.14
N ASP A 294 23.93 -3.69 -1.73
CA ASP A 294 22.70 -3.46 -0.99
C ASP A 294 22.22 -4.71 -0.23
N LEU A 295 22.40 -5.90 -0.82
CA LEU A 295 22.11 -7.16 -0.12
C LEU A 295 23.09 -7.39 1.02
N LEU A 296 24.39 -7.11 0.81
CA LEU A 296 25.42 -7.19 1.86
C LEU A 296 25.11 -6.24 3.03
N TYR A 297 24.74 -5.00 2.71
CA TYR A 297 24.33 -4.01 3.71
C TYR A 297 23.10 -4.46 4.50
N ASN A 298 22.03 -4.89 3.81
CA ASN A 298 20.82 -5.35 4.48
C ASN A 298 21.06 -6.55 5.38
N LEU A 299 21.83 -7.53 4.90
CA LEU A 299 22.17 -8.70 5.70
C LEU A 299 22.93 -8.30 6.96
N ALA A 300 23.91 -7.40 6.83
CA ALA A 300 24.67 -6.87 7.97
C ALA A 300 23.76 -6.14 8.99
N MET A 301 22.78 -5.37 8.53
CA MET A 301 21.83 -4.71 9.45
C MET A 301 20.95 -5.71 10.20
N ILE A 302 20.52 -6.79 9.56
CA ILE A 302 19.81 -7.88 10.21
C ILE A 302 20.69 -8.61 11.23
N GLU A 303 21.94 -8.90 10.86
CA GLU A 303 22.92 -9.56 11.75
C GLU A 303 23.26 -8.70 12.98
N ASP A 304 23.37 -7.37 12.81
CA ASP A 304 23.57 -6.44 13.93
C ASP A 304 22.38 -6.47 14.90
N GLN A 305 21.15 -6.49 14.37
CA GLN A 305 19.93 -6.62 15.19
C GLN A 305 19.86 -7.97 15.91
N LEU A 306 20.38 -9.03 15.31
CA LEU A 306 20.48 -10.36 15.92
C LEU A 306 21.68 -10.49 16.90
N GLY A 307 22.53 -9.47 17.02
CA GLY A 307 23.72 -9.47 17.87
C GLY A 307 24.92 -10.19 17.25
N ALA A 308 24.86 -10.61 16.00
CA ALA A 308 25.94 -11.26 15.26
C ALA A 308 26.95 -10.22 14.72
N ASN A 309 27.51 -9.40 15.62
CA ASN A 309 28.30 -8.21 15.29
C ASN A 309 29.53 -8.53 14.39
N SER A 310 30.12 -9.71 14.51
CA SER A 310 31.30 -10.09 13.71
C SER A 310 30.91 -10.34 12.24
N SER A 311 29.81 -11.07 12.01
CA SER A 311 29.29 -11.33 10.67
C SER A 311 28.78 -10.03 10.00
N ALA A 312 28.08 -9.19 10.78
CA ALA A 312 27.65 -7.88 10.32
C ALA A 312 28.83 -7.01 9.85
N LEU A 313 29.92 -6.99 10.62
CA LEU A 313 31.12 -6.25 10.23
C LEU A 313 31.77 -6.81 8.95
N GLU A 314 31.85 -8.14 8.82
CA GLU A 314 32.38 -8.79 7.61
C GLU A 314 31.58 -8.42 6.36
N HIS A 315 30.25 -8.48 6.44
CA HIS A 315 29.39 -8.11 5.32
C HIS A 315 29.47 -6.61 4.99
N LEU A 316 29.51 -5.73 5.98
CA LEU A 316 29.73 -4.30 5.75
C LEU A 316 31.10 -4.01 5.12
N GLN A 317 32.15 -4.71 5.50
CA GLN A 317 33.45 -4.56 4.88
C GLN A 317 33.46 -5.02 3.43
N LYS A 318 32.78 -6.14 3.11
CA LYS A 318 32.58 -6.59 1.72
C LYS A 318 31.79 -5.55 0.91
N ALA A 319 30.74 -4.96 1.49
CA ALA A 319 29.98 -3.90 0.84
C ALA A 319 30.85 -2.65 0.61
N LEU A 320 31.69 -2.26 1.58
CA LEU A 320 32.58 -1.11 1.47
C LEU A 320 33.65 -1.27 0.39
N VAL A 321 34.10 -2.51 0.10
CA VAL A 321 35.01 -2.79 -1.02
C VAL A 321 34.38 -2.43 -2.36
N GLN A 322 33.08 -2.67 -2.51
CA GLN A 322 32.33 -2.34 -3.73
C GLN A 322 31.98 -0.84 -3.83
N SER A 323 31.78 -0.18 -2.68
CA SER A 323 31.37 1.23 -2.59
C SER A 323 32.17 1.94 -1.48
N PRO A 324 33.43 2.33 -1.74
CA PRO A 324 34.37 2.80 -0.69
C PRO A 324 33.96 4.11 0.00
N ASP A 325 33.16 4.93 -0.67
CA ASP A 325 32.72 6.25 -0.18
C ASP A 325 31.24 6.29 0.21
N ASP A 326 30.57 5.12 0.30
CA ASP A 326 29.19 5.04 0.74
C ASP A 326 29.09 5.42 2.22
N HIS A 327 28.49 6.59 2.48
CA HIS A 327 28.41 7.17 3.82
C HIS A 327 27.58 6.33 4.79
N GLU A 328 26.54 5.63 4.33
CA GLU A 328 25.70 4.75 5.17
C GLU A 328 26.48 3.50 5.61
N ILE A 329 27.26 2.90 4.71
CA ILE A 329 28.12 1.76 5.03
C ILE A 329 29.19 2.19 6.04
N LEU A 330 29.89 3.29 5.76
CA LEU A 330 30.91 3.85 6.66
C LEU A 330 30.34 4.16 8.04
N LYS A 331 29.18 4.79 8.10
CA LYS A 331 28.46 5.11 9.33
C LYS A 331 28.11 3.83 10.11
N SER A 332 27.57 2.81 9.43
CA SER A 332 27.16 1.56 10.05
C SER A 332 28.36 0.79 10.62
N ILE A 333 29.50 0.74 9.91
CA ILE A 333 30.74 0.19 10.43
C ILE A 333 31.21 0.95 11.69
N GLY A 334 31.19 2.28 11.63
CA GLY A 334 31.56 3.13 12.76
C GLY A 334 30.67 2.89 13.98
N LEU A 335 29.37 2.81 13.81
CA LEU A 335 28.43 2.52 14.90
C LEU A 335 28.61 1.10 15.46
N LEU A 336 28.90 0.12 14.62
CA LEU A 336 29.18 -1.25 15.06
C LEU A 336 30.49 -1.35 15.84
N HIS A 337 31.54 -0.61 15.45
CA HIS A 337 32.75 -0.47 16.23
C HIS A 337 32.50 0.22 17.58
N LEU A 338 31.68 1.28 17.60
CA LEU A 338 31.30 1.96 18.85
C LEU A 338 30.56 1.00 19.79
N LYS A 339 29.58 0.26 19.28
CA LYS A 339 28.80 -0.76 20.02
C LYS A 339 29.69 -1.85 20.63
N THR A 340 30.80 -2.18 19.94
CA THR A 340 31.75 -3.23 20.37
C THR A 340 32.96 -2.68 21.13
N GLY A 341 32.95 -1.39 21.54
CA GLY A 341 34.01 -0.77 22.35
C GLY A 341 35.31 -0.42 21.61
N ARG A 342 35.29 -0.48 20.28
CA ARG A 342 36.46 -0.17 19.42
C ARG A 342 36.42 1.30 19.00
N TYR A 343 36.73 2.19 19.97
CA TYR A 343 36.46 3.64 19.83
C TYR A 343 37.32 4.33 18.76
N GLU A 344 38.61 3.94 18.61
CA GLU A 344 39.49 4.53 17.59
C GLU A 344 39.00 4.21 16.17
N GLN A 345 38.65 2.94 15.91
CA GLN A 345 38.06 2.53 14.63
C GLN A 345 36.70 3.20 14.39
N ALA A 346 35.88 3.29 15.42
CA ALA A 346 34.60 3.99 15.32
C ALA A 346 34.77 5.43 14.88
N GLN A 347 35.71 6.16 15.49
CA GLN A 347 36.02 7.54 15.16
C GLN A 347 36.45 7.69 13.70
N ASP A 348 37.38 6.85 13.22
CA ASP A 348 37.86 6.90 11.84
C ASP A 348 36.74 6.72 10.84
N TYR A 349 35.93 5.67 10.98
CA TYR A 349 34.82 5.40 10.05
C TYR A 349 33.75 6.46 10.09
N LEU A 350 33.40 7.00 11.27
CA LEU A 350 32.40 8.06 11.40
C LEU A 350 32.87 9.39 10.81
N LEU A 351 34.16 9.71 10.92
CA LEU A 351 34.76 10.90 10.27
C LEU A 351 34.74 10.75 8.75
N ARG A 352 35.04 9.58 8.23
CA ARG A 352 34.97 9.28 6.80
C ARG A 352 33.53 9.39 6.32
N ALA A 353 32.55 8.81 7.03
CA ALA A 353 31.13 8.93 6.69
C ALA A 353 30.69 10.39 6.62
N LYS A 354 31.06 11.22 7.61
CA LYS A 354 30.75 12.65 7.62
C LYS A 354 31.39 13.41 6.47
N LYS A 355 32.53 12.96 5.96
CA LYS A 355 33.20 13.60 4.82
C LYS A 355 32.54 13.26 3.49
N SER A 356 31.95 12.06 3.39
CA SER A 356 31.26 11.60 2.18
C SER A 356 29.83 12.17 2.06
N ASP A 357 29.20 12.53 3.18
CA ASP A 357 27.90 13.20 3.24
C ASP A 357 27.92 14.22 4.40
N PRO A 358 28.35 15.48 4.14
CA PRO A 358 28.58 16.53 5.14
C PRO A 358 27.30 17.15 5.74
#